data_b7ad674c162d21024a8e045c1d5e5429
#
_entry.id   b7ad674c162d21024a8e045c1d5e5429
#
_cell.length_a   1.000
_cell.length_b   1.000
_cell.length_c   1.000
_cell.angle_alpha   90.00
_cell.angle_beta   90.00
_cell.angle_gamma   90.00
#
_symmetry.space_group_name_H-M   'P 1'
#
loop_
_entity.id
_entity.type
_entity.pdbx_description
1 polymer ?
#
loop_
_entity_poly.entity_id
_entity_poly.type
_entity_poly.pdbx_seq_one_letter_code
_entity_poly.pdbx_strand_id
1 'polypeptide(L)'
;MHSSFYDLDKFKKEVKSVPDLDLSLLGDIRGKSILHLQCHFGMDTLSLSKTGANVVGVDFSEEAIQTVKSLNEELGLNAQFCCCNIYDAPAVLQGQQFDIVYTSYGVVNWLPDLTQWGHVISQMLKNCGRFVIVEFHPVLWMFNEDFSQVRYAYSRKEPYVVEEATYTDSENDNRQKTVTWNHGLAVVLNGLLCNGLQIKSFEEYDYSPFNLFGNMTVEKNRTFKIAGKNGEIPMLFSVVAVKHP
;
A
#
# COMPACT_ATOMS: atom_id res chain seq x y z
N MET A 1 -10.31 -13.77 -12.20
CA MET A 1 -10.66 -12.33 -12.13
C MET A 1 -9.76 -11.54 -13.08
N HIS A 2 -10.32 -11.06 -14.22
CA HIS A 2 -9.62 -10.09 -15.04
C HIS A 2 -9.99 -8.68 -14.51
N SER A 3 -9.32 -8.23 -13.46
CA SER A 3 -9.33 -6.83 -13.13
C SER A 3 -8.56 -6.10 -14.23
N SER A 4 -9.22 -5.21 -14.98
CA SER A 4 -8.59 -4.33 -15.98
C SER A 4 -7.54 -3.38 -15.40
N PHE A 5 -7.37 -3.39 -14.09
CA PHE A 5 -6.40 -2.59 -13.35
C PHE A 5 -4.97 -3.15 -13.44
N TYR A 6 -4.82 -4.48 -13.66
CA TYR A 6 -3.51 -5.14 -13.73
C TYR A 6 -3.29 -5.71 -15.12
N ASP A 7 -2.48 -5.03 -15.95
CA ASP A 7 -2.02 -5.54 -17.23
C ASP A 7 -0.87 -6.55 -17.01
N LEU A 8 -1.23 -7.80 -16.71
CA LEU A 8 -0.28 -8.89 -16.43
C LEU A 8 0.65 -9.17 -17.61
N ASP A 9 0.16 -9.06 -18.85
CA ASP A 9 0.96 -9.32 -20.05
C ASP A 9 2.06 -8.27 -20.23
N LYS A 10 1.73 -7.00 -19.95
CA LYS A 10 2.71 -5.93 -19.92
C LYS A 10 3.67 -6.09 -18.75
N PHE A 11 3.15 -6.42 -17.56
CA PHE A 11 3.98 -6.63 -16.38
C PHE A 11 4.99 -7.76 -16.62
N LYS A 12 4.60 -8.91 -17.18
CA LYS A 12 5.49 -10.03 -17.50
C LYS A 12 6.65 -9.64 -18.42
N LYS A 13 6.44 -8.70 -19.34
CA LYS A 13 7.47 -8.21 -20.25
C LYS A 13 8.44 -7.25 -19.57
N GLU A 14 7.92 -6.31 -18.77
CA GLU A 14 8.72 -5.21 -18.22
C GLU A 14 9.16 -5.50 -16.77
N VAL A 15 8.34 -6.24 -15.99
CA VAL A 15 8.45 -6.44 -14.53
C VAL A 15 8.70 -5.09 -13.84
N LYS A 16 7.85 -4.12 -14.16
CA LYS A 16 7.86 -2.77 -13.61
C LYS A 16 6.44 -2.37 -13.24
N SER A 17 6.18 -2.16 -11.94
CA SER A 17 4.91 -1.67 -11.42
C SER A 17 5.08 -0.53 -10.40
N VAL A 18 6.20 -0.52 -9.66
CA VAL A 18 6.48 0.49 -8.64
C VAL A 18 6.56 1.88 -9.28
N PRO A 19 5.75 2.85 -8.83
CA PRO A 19 5.80 4.22 -9.34
C PRO A 19 7.16 4.89 -9.11
N ASP A 20 7.50 5.86 -9.95
CA ASP A 20 8.78 6.57 -9.86
C ASP A 20 8.92 7.37 -8.54
N LEU A 21 7.82 7.85 -7.97
CA LEU A 21 7.80 8.48 -6.65
C LEU A 21 8.32 7.53 -5.58
N ASP A 22 7.79 6.31 -5.52
CA ASP A 22 8.18 5.29 -4.53
C ASP A 22 9.65 4.92 -4.71
N LEU A 23 10.11 4.71 -5.95
CA LEU A 23 11.50 4.43 -6.24
C LEU A 23 12.43 5.56 -5.78
N SER A 24 12.01 6.82 -5.92
CA SER A 24 12.79 7.97 -5.44
C SER A 24 12.93 7.99 -3.92
N LEU A 25 11.87 7.63 -3.19
CA LEU A 25 11.85 7.56 -1.73
C LEU A 25 12.61 6.33 -1.20
N LEU A 26 12.51 5.19 -1.91
CA LEU A 26 13.26 3.97 -1.62
C LEU A 26 14.77 4.13 -1.90
N GLY A 27 15.16 4.95 -2.87
CA GLY A 27 16.56 5.18 -3.24
C GLY A 27 17.28 3.94 -3.75
N ASP A 28 18.58 3.81 -3.51
CA ASP A 28 19.32 2.60 -3.93
C ASP A 28 19.01 1.41 -3.01
N ILE A 29 18.29 0.45 -3.58
CA ILE A 29 17.82 -0.75 -2.88
C ILE A 29 18.59 -2.02 -3.23
N ARG A 30 19.60 -1.95 -4.09
CA ARG A 30 20.40 -3.12 -4.49
C ARG A 30 21.09 -3.76 -3.29
N GLY A 31 20.87 -5.06 -3.13
CA GLY A 31 21.38 -5.84 -2.01
C GLY A 31 20.70 -5.57 -0.65
N LYS A 32 19.74 -4.64 -0.59
CA LYS A 32 18.97 -4.38 0.64
C LYS A 32 17.94 -5.45 0.87
N SER A 33 17.68 -5.75 2.15
CA SER A 33 16.53 -6.56 2.58
C SER A 33 15.31 -5.65 2.75
N ILE A 34 14.21 -5.99 2.05
CA ILE A 34 12.97 -5.22 2.07
C ILE A 34 11.83 -6.11 2.52
N LEU A 35 11.02 -5.63 3.48
CA LEU A 35 9.72 -6.20 3.80
C LEU A 35 8.64 -5.32 3.15
N HIS A 36 7.86 -5.89 2.24
CA HIS A 36 6.69 -5.23 1.65
C HIS A 36 5.45 -5.73 2.37
N LEU A 37 4.88 -4.90 3.23
CA LEU A 37 3.67 -5.20 3.98
C LEU A 37 2.43 -4.94 3.13
N GLN A 38 1.43 -5.84 3.25
CA GLN A 38 0.17 -5.78 2.50
C GLN A 38 0.41 -5.71 0.99
N CYS A 39 1.24 -6.65 0.50
CA CYS A 39 1.76 -6.64 -0.87
C CYS A 39 0.73 -7.01 -1.94
N HIS A 40 -0.49 -7.39 -1.57
CA HIS A 40 -1.58 -7.78 -2.45
C HIS A 40 -1.11 -8.82 -3.48
N PHE A 41 -1.32 -8.62 -4.79
CA PHE A 41 -0.81 -9.49 -5.86
C PHE A 41 0.70 -9.41 -6.07
N GLY A 42 1.45 -8.72 -5.24
CA GLY A 42 2.90 -8.73 -5.16
C GLY A 42 3.65 -8.23 -6.39
N MET A 43 2.99 -7.54 -7.33
CA MET A 43 3.66 -7.01 -8.54
C MET A 43 4.79 -6.03 -8.17
N ASP A 44 4.57 -5.16 -7.19
CA ASP A 44 5.58 -4.24 -6.69
C ASP A 44 6.73 -5.00 -6.00
N THR A 45 6.40 -6.04 -5.22
CA THR A 45 7.40 -6.93 -4.60
C THR A 45 8.32 -7.56 -5.65
N LEU A 46 7.74 -8.09 -6.74
CA LEU A 46 8.50 -8.67 -7.86
C LEU A 46 9.33 -7.61 -8.59
N SER A 47 8.76 -6.43 -8.79
CA SER A 47 9.43 -5.30 -9.43
C SER A 47 10.66 -4.85 -8.62
N LEU A 48 10.54 -4.75 -7.29
CA LEU A 48 11.66 -4.44 -6.39
C LEU A 48 12.72 -5.57 -6.39
N SER A 49 12.31 -6.83 -6.40
CA SER A 49 13.22 -7.97 -6.47
C SER A 49 14.04 -7.96 -7.76
N LYS A 50 13.43 -7.61 -8.90
CA LYS A 50 14.14 -7.48 -10.19
C LYS A 50 15.23 -6.42 -10.15
N THR A 51 15.12 -5.41 -9.32
CA THR A 51 16.17 -4.38 -9.19
C THR A 51 17.36 -4.81 -8.32
N GLY A 52 17.36 -6.04 -7.80
CA GLY A 52 18.43 -6.63 -7.00
C GLY A 52 18.25 -6.48 -5.49
N ALA A 53 17.08 -6.15 -5.00
CA ALA A 53 16.73 -6.21 -3.58
C ALA A 53 16.35 -7.64 -3.18
N ASN A 54 16.58 -7.98 -1.90
CA ASN A 54 16.08 -9.20 -1.27
C ASN A 54 14.71 -8.89 -0.64
N VAL A 55 13.62 -9.26 -1.31
CA VAL A 55 12.29 -8.79 -0.93
C VAL A 55 11.44 -9.92 -0.35
N VAL A 56 10.79 -9.66 0.78
CA VAL A 56 9.74 -10.49 1.37
C VAL A 56 8.43 -9.71 1.26
N GLY A 57 7.41 -10.28 0.61
CA GLY A 57 6.04 -9.75 0.56
C GLY A 57 5.16 -10.47 1.58
N VAL A 58 4.33 -9.71 2.29
CA VAL A 58 3.35 -10.23 3.24
C VAL A 58 1.96 -9.73 2.89
N ASP A 59 1.00 -10.65 2.80
CA ASP A 59 -0.42 -10.34 2.66
C ASP A 59 -1.27 -11.41 3.35
N PHE A 60 -2.50 -11.07 3.73
CA PHE A 60 -3.41 -12.04 4.35
C PHE A 60 -4.20 -12.86 3.33
N SER A 61 -4.26 -12.43 2.06
CA SER A 61 -5.00 -13.10 0.99
C SER A 61 -4.22 -14.31 0.48
N GLU A 62 -4.73 -15.50 0.79
CA GLU A 62 -4.13 -16.75 0.33
C GLU A 62 -4.12 -16.85 -1.21
N GLU A 63 -5.21 -16.42 -1.86
CA GLU A 63 -5.32 -16.40 -3.32
C GLU A 63 -4.27 -15.47 -3.97
N ALA A 64 -4.10 -14.27 -3.41
CA ALA A 64 -3.11 -13.32 -3.91
C ALA A 64 -1.68 -13.87 -3.76
N ILE A 65 -1.36 -14.43 -2.59
CA ILE A 65 -0.04 -15.03 -2.32
C ILE A 65 0.23 -16.25 -3.21
N GLN A 66 -0.75 -17.12 -3.45
CA GLN A 66 -0.58 -18.24 -4.38
C GLN A 66 -0.31 -17.75 -5.81
N THR A 67 -1.09 -16.77 -6.26
CA THR A 67 -0.93 -16.18 -7.59
C THR A 67 0.45 -15.58 -7.79
N VAL A 68 0.93 -14.79 -6.82
CA VAL A 68 2.25 -14.15 -6.97
C VAL A 68 3.40 -15.14 -6.84
N LYS A 69 3.29 -16.20 -6.05
CA LYS A 69 4.30 -17.27 -6.00
C LYS A 69 4.47 -17.93 -7.36
N SER A 70 3.37 -18.28 -8.02
CA SER A 70 3.41 -18.84 -9.38
C SER A 70 4.03 -17.86 -10.38
N LEU A 71 3.70 -16.57 -10.30
CA LEU A 71 4.27 -15.54 -11.17
C LEU A 71 5.77 -15.32 -10.90
N ASN A 72 6.20 -15.37 -9.64
CA ASN A 72 7.60 -15.27 -9.24
C ASN A 72 8.44 -16.41 -9.85
N GLU A 73 7.94 -17.64 -9.80
CA GLU A 73 8.55 -18.81 -10.42
C GLU A 73 8.61 -18.68 -11.95
N GLU A 74 7.51 -18.29 -12.59
CA GLU A 74 7.43 -18.06 -14.04
C GLU A 74 8.45 -17.04 -14.53
N LEU A 75 8.67 -15.98 -13.74
CA LEU A 75 9.61 -14.90 -14.06
C LEU A 75 11.05 -15.18 -13.63
N GLY A 76 11.31 -16.32 -12.97
CA GLY A 76 12.65 -16.67 -12.46
C GLY A 76 13.18 -15.68 -11.42
N LEU A 77 12.31 -15.05 -10.63
CA LEU A 77 12.69 -14.09 -9.60
C LEU A 77 12.81 -14.79 -8.23
N ASN A 78 13.48 -14.12 -7.28
CA ASN A 78 13.80 -14.69 -5.97
C ASN A 78 13.08 -13.99 -4.80
N ALA A 79 11.94 -13.33 -5.06
CA ALA A 79 11.14 -12.76 -4.00
C ALA A 79 10.51 -13.87 -3.13
N GLN A 80 10.36 -13.61 -1.84
CA GLN A 80 9.70 -14.51 -0.91
C GLN A 80 8.30 -13.96 -0.58
N PHE A 81 7.34 -14.87 -0.34
CA PHE A 81 5.96 -14.47 -0.02
C PHE A 81 5.42 -15.27 1.15
N CYS A 82 4.83 -14.56 2.10
CA CYS A 82 4.24 -15.12 3.31
C CYS A 82 2.77 -14.71 3.41
N CYS A 83 1.88 -15.70 3.62
CA CYS A 83 0.46 -15.45 3.86
C CYS A 83 0.22 -15.35 5.37
N CYS A 84 -0.04 -14.16 5.88
CA CYS A 84 -0.44 -13.96 7.28
C CYS A 84 -1.11 -12.59 7.47
N ASN A 85 -1.79 -12.43 8.61
CA ASN A 85 -2.21 -11.11 9.04
C ASN A 85 -0.96 -10.25 9.34
N ILE A 86 -1.00 -8.98 8.95
CA ILE A 86 0.13 -8.07 9.15
C ILE A 86 0.58 -7.98 10.62
N TYR A 87 -0.35 -8.07 11.57
CA TYR A 87 -0.04 -8.01 13.00
C TYR A 87 0.71 -9.25 13.52
N ASP A 88 0.63 -10.37 12.78
CA ASP A 88 1.33 -11.62 13.10
C ASP A 88 2.69 -11.73 12.38
N ALA A 89 3.01 -10.80 11.47
CA ALA A 89 4.24 -10.83 10.68
C ALA A 89 5.52 -10.99 11.51
N PRO A 90 5.72 -10.33 12.68
CA PRO A 90 6.91 -10.53 13.49
C PRO A 90 7.08 -11.96 13.98
N ALA A 91 6.00 -12.63 14.36
CA ALA A 91 6.04 -14.03 14.82
C ALA A 91 6.27 -14.99 13.64
N VAL A 92 5.56 -14.78 12.53
CA VAL A 92 5.63 -15.65 11.35
C VAL A 92 6.99 -15.55 10.66
N LEU A 93 7.58 -14.37 10.59
CA LEU A 93 8.93 -14.14 10.07
C LEU A 93 10.03 -14.35 11.12
N GLN A 94 9.68 -14.94 12.28
CA GLN A 94 10.61 -15.39 13.33
C GLN A 94 11.61 -14.29 13.78
N GLY A 95 11.15 -13.06 13.85
CA GLY A 95 11.98 -11.91 14.24
C GLY A 95 13.02 -11.47 13.21
N GLN A 96 12.92 -11.92 11.95
CA GLN A 96 13.74 -11.41 10.86
C GLN A 96 13.58 -9.89 10.77
N GLN A 97 14.69 -9.17 10.54
CA GLN A 97 14.69 -7.72 10.42
C GLN A 97 15.21 -7.28 9.05
N PHE A 98 14.71 -6.12 8.61
CA PHE A 98 14.91 -5.60 7.27
C PHE A 98 15.58 -4.23 7.28
N ASP A 99 16.33 -3.91 6.21
CA ASP A 99 16.89 -2.58 5.99
C ASP A 99 15.79 -1.57 5.70
N ILE A 100 14.71 -2.04 5.03
CA ILE A 100 13.56 -1.22 4.64
C ILE A 100 12.29 -2.01 4.93
N VAL A 101 11.30 -1.35 5.56
CA VAL A 101 9.90 -1.79 5.55
C VAL A 101 9.15 -0.82 4.64
N TYR A 102 8.42 -1.36 3.68
CA TYR A 102 7.70 -0.60 2.67
C TYR A 102 6.23 -1.01 2.65
N THR A 103 5.36 -0.04 2.44
CA THR A 103 3.94 -0.26 2.18
C THR A 103 3.39 0.82 1.25
N SER A 104 2.37 0.51 0.45
CA SER A 104 1.89 1.43 -0.59
C SER A 104 0.41 1.25 -0.89
N TYR A 105 -0.19 2.35 -1.18
CA TYR A 105 -1.49 2.59 -1.82
C TYR A 105 -2.69 1.75 -1.35
N GLY A 106 -3.56 2.38 -0.60
CA GLY A 106 -4.85 1.82 -0.21
C GLY A 106 -4.78 0.76 0.89
N VAL A 107 -3.75 0.80 1.73
CA VAL A 107 -3.48 -0.25 2.73
C VAL A 107 -3.93 0.13 4.14
N VAL A 108 -3.75 1.40 4.56
CA VAL A 108 -4.07 1.79 5.95
C VAL A 108 -5.55 1.74 6.27
N ASN A 109 -6.41 1.89 5.28
CA ASN A 109 -7.86 1.83 5.43
C ASN A 109 -8.39 0.44 5.83
N TRP A 110 -7.60 -0.61 5.67
CA TRP A 110 -7.95 -1.97 6.05
C TRP A 110 -7.55 -2.33 7.48
N LEU A 111 -6.84 -1.44 8.16
CA LEU A 111 -6.25 -1.71 9.46
C LEU A 111 -7.06 -1.08 10.59
N PRO A 112 -7.51 -1.86 11.58
CA PRO A 112 -8.24 -1.32 12.73
C PRO A 112 -7.36 -0.55 13.72
N ASP A 113 -6.06 -0.87 13.81
CA ASP A 113 -5.15 -0.32 14.82
C ASP A 113 -3.79 0.07 14.21
N LEU A 114 -3.60 1.38 13.98
CA LEU A 114 -2.35 1.89 13.45
C LEU A 114 -1.24 2.02 14.51
N THR A 115 -1.56 1.93 15.81
CA THR A 115 -0.51 1.84 16.85
C THR A 115 0.14 0.47 16.81
N GLN A 116 -0.65 -0.59 16.70
CA GLN A 116 -0.14 -1.96 16.53
C GLN A 116 0.60 -2.12 15.20
N TRP A 117 0.09 -1.52 14.11
CA TRP A 117 0.79 -1.47 12.82
C TRP A 117 2.17 -0.81 12.92
N GLY A 118 2.27 0.34 13.58
CA GLY A 118 3.55 1.00 13.84
C GLY A 118 4.49 0.14 14.68
N HIS A 119 3.95 -0.64 15.63
CA HIS A 119 4.72 -1.61 16.42
C HIS A 119 5.32 -2.71 15.55
N VAL A 120 4.53 -3.30 14.65
CA VAL A 120 5.02 -4.28 13.66
C VAL A 120 6.16 -3.70 12.83
N ILE A 121 6.00 -2.51 12.28
CA ILE A 121 7.03 -1.84 11.48
C ILE A 121 8.32 -1.68 12.29
N SER A 122 8.20 -1.18 13.52
CA SER A 122 9.35 -0.98 14.41
C SER A 122 10.07 -2.29 14.73
N GLN A 123 9.36 -3.38 14.97
CA GLN A 123 9.95 -4.70 15.22
C GLN A 123 10.67 -5.27 14.00
N MET A 124 10.09 -5.08 12.81
CA MET A 124 10.61 -5.62 11.56
C MET A 124 11.79 -4.83 11.00
N LEU A 125 12.06 -3.61 11.49
CA LEU A 125 13.20 -2.81 11.08
C LEU A 125 14.46 -3.15 11.88
N LYS A 126 15.58 -3.27 11.17
CA LYS A 126 16.92 -3.20 11.78
C LYS A 126 17.14 -1.85 12.45
N ASN A 127 18.11 -1.76 13.35
CA ASN A 127 18.60 -0.47 13.84
C ASN A 127 19.06 0.38 12.64
N CYS A 128 18.70 1.65 12.62
CA CYS A 128 18.91 2.57 11.50
C CYS A 128 18.18 2.16 10.20
N GLY A 129 17.35 1.14 10.23
CA GLY A 129 16.47 0.79 9.13
C GLY A 129 15.37 1.84 8.93
N ARG A 130 14.84 1.93 7.71
CA ARG A 130 13.85 2.93 7.36
C ARG A 130 12.52 2.34 6.94
N PHE A 131 11.45 3.02 7.32
CA PHE A 131 10.11 2.78 6.84
C PHE A 131 9.79 3.79 5.73
N VAL A 132 9.15 3.31 4.66
CA VAL A 132 8.66 4.14 3.54
C VAL A 132 7.21 3.78 3.28
N ILE A 133 6.35 4.78 3.24
CA ILE A 133 4.96 4.65 2.80
C ILE A 133 4.65 5.74 1.77
N VAL A 134 3.94 5.34 0.70
CA VAL A 134 3.19 6.23 -0.17
C VAL A 134 1.75 5.76 -0.15
N GLU A 135 0.82 6.64 0.24
CA GLU A 135 -0.56 6.25 0.49
C GLU A 135 -1.53 7.31 -0.03
N PHE A 136 -2.76 6.88 -0.34
CA PHE A 136 -3.82 7.80 -0.70
C PHE A 136 -4.15 8.73 0.47
N HIS A 137 -4.27 10.01 0.15
CA HIS A 137 -4.54 11.01 1.16
C HIS A 137 -5.94 10.80 1.77
N PRO A 138 -6.09 10.79 3.11
CA PRO A 138 -7.36 10.48 3.76
C PRO A 138 -8.49 11.47 3.42
N VAL A 139 -8.17 12.67 2.94
CA VAL A 139 -9.17 13.62 2.47
C VAL A 139 -10.00 13.07 1.29
N LEU A 140 -9.42 12.19 0.45
CA LEU A 140 -10.13 11.59 -0.67
C LEU A 140 -11.35 10.79 -0.20
N TRP A 141 -11.21 10.10 0.90
CA TRP A 141 -12.25 9.24 1.47
C TRP A 141 -13.36 10.01 2.19
N MET A 142 -13.25 11.34 2.28
CA MET A 142 -14.33 12.18 2.80
C MET A 142 -15.44 12.41 1.79
N PHE A 143 -15.14 12.33 0.51
CA PHE A 143 -16.06 12.71 -0.56
C PHE A 143 -16.88 11.51 -1.08
N ASN A 144 -17.99 11.83 -1.77
CA ASN A 144 -18.65 10.93 -2.67
C ASN A 144 -17.79 10.73 -3.95
N GLU A 145 -18.17 9.77 -4.80
CA GLU A 145 -17.39 9.35 -5.98
C GLU A 145 -17.09 10.48 -6.98
N ASP A 146 -17.99 11.47 -7.10
CA ASP A 146 -17.84 12.62 -8.02
C ASP A 146 -17.19 13.86 -7.38
N PHE A 147 -16.77 13.75 -6.11
CA PHE A 147 -16.16 14.86 -5.36
C PHE A 147 -17.04 16.09 -5.19
N SER A 148 -18.36 15.97 -5.33
CA SER A 148 -19.31 17.09 -5.18
C SER A 148 -19.68 17.38 -3.74
N GLN A 149 -19.61 16.38 -2.86
CA GLN A 149 -20.08 16.49 -1.46
C GLN A 149 -19.18 15.72 -0.51
N VAL A 150 -18.96 16.30 0.68
CA VAL A 150 -18.39 15.59 1.82
C VAL A 150 -19.46 14.70 2.44
N ARG A 151 -19.20 13.39 2.55
CA ARG A 151 -20.10 12.39 3.09
C ARG A 151 -19.56 11.65 4.31
N TYR A 152 -18.26 11.54 4.43
CA TYR A 152 -17.61 10.70 5.44
C TYR A 152 -16.69 11.54 6.32
N ALA A 153 -16.48 11.09 7.54
CA ALA A 153 -15.56 11.74 8.45
C ALA A 153 -14.10 11.55 8.00
N TYR A 154 -13.29 12.60 8.12
CA TYR A 154 -11.86 12.56 7.83
C TYR A 154 -11.10 11.52 8.68
N SER A 155 -11.50 11.38 9.93
CA SER A 155 -10.92 10.39 10.86
C SER A 155 -12.02 9.87 11.77
N ARG A 156 -12.13 8.55 11.89
CA ARG A 156 -13.15 7.89 12.67
C ARG A 156 -12.62 6.62 13.30
N LYS A 157 -12.96 6.37 14.57
CA LYS A 157 -12.54 5.15 15.28
C LYS A 157 -13.34 3.92 14.85
N GLU A 158 -14.67 4.09 14.66
CA GLU A 158 -15.54 3.00 14.24
C GLU A 158 -15.38 2.76 12.73
N PRO A 159 -15.43 1.50 12.30
CA PRO A 159 -15.32 1.16 10.88
C PRO A 159 -16.55 1.64 10.08
N TYR A 160 -16.33 1.81 8.79
CA TYR A 160 -17.39 1.79 7.80
C TYR A 160 -17.60 0.34 7.35
N VAL A 161 -18.86 -0.08 7.37
CA VAL A 161 -19.24 -1.43 6.95
C VAL A 161 -20.16 -1.28 5.75
N VAL A 162 -19.74 -1.79 4.61
CA VAL A 162 -20.50 -1.77 3.36
C VAL A 162 -20.76 -3.22 2.94
N GLU A 163 -22.01 -3.53 2.63
CA GLU A 163 -22.40 -4.81 2.04
C GLU A 163 -22.65 -4.59 0.55
N GLU A 164 -21.74 -5.05 -0.27
CA GLU A 164 -21.83 -4.94 -1.72
C GLU A 164 -22.17 -6.31 -2.33
N ALA A 165 -23.08 -6.31 -3.30
CA ALA A 165 -23.33 -7.48 -4.12
C ALA A 165 -22.08 -7.70 -5.03
N THR A 166 -21.55 -8.93 -5.02
CA THR A 166 -20.47 -9.27 -5.95
C THR A 166 -20.98 -9.28 -7.39
N TYR A 167 -20.35 -8.52 -8.26
CA TYR A 167 -20.68 -8.44 -9.71
C TYR A 167 -20.44 -9.73 -10.49
N THR A 168 -20.08 -10.85 -9.85
CA THR A 168 -19.61 -12.06 -10.52
C THR A 168 -20.61 -13.20 -10.62
N ASP A 169 -21.76 -13.16 -9.91
CA ASP A 169 -22.76 -14.23 -10.03
C ASP A 169 -24.17 -13.68 -9.85
N SER A 170 -24.93 -13.65 -10.95
CA SER A 170 -26.34 -13.24 -10.98
C SER A 170 -27.31 -14.25 -10.33
N GLU A 171 -26.83 -15.34 -9.77
CA GLU A 171 -27.67 -16.41 -9.20
C GLU A 171 -27.43 -16.73 -7.70
N ASN A 172 -26.34 -16.20 -7.09
CA ASN A 172 -26.10 -16.34 -5.65
C ASN A 172 -25.98 -14.96 -5.01
N ASP A 173 -26.84 -14.66 -4.04
CA ASP A 173 -26.87 -13.43 -3.21
C ASP A 173 -25.68 -13.42 -2.20
N ASN A 174 -24.46 -13.63 -2.71
CA ASN A 174 -23.22 -13.56 -1.95
C ASN A 174 -22.82 -12.09 -1.79
N ARG A 175 -23.42 -11.42 -0.81
CA ARG A 175 -22.97 -10.10 -0.39
C ARG A 175 -21.66 -10.22 0.33
N GLN A 176 -20.63 -9.57 -0.20
CA GLN A 176 -19.37 -9.44 0.51
C GLN A 176 -19.44 -8.21 1.44
N LYS A 177 -19.05 -8.44 2.70
CA LYS A 177 -18.98 -7.40 3.71
C LYS A 177 -17.58 -6.80 3.71
N THR A 178 -17.48 -5.55 3.29
CA THR A 178 -16.25 -4.77 3.35
C THR A 178 -16.22 -3.93 4.62
N VAL A 179 -15.12 -3.99 5.36
CA VAL A 179 -14.92 -3.26 6.61
C VAL A 179 -13.67 -2.39 6.44
N THR A 180 -13.84 -1.07 6.52
CA THR A 180 -12.76 -0.10 6.33
C THR A 180 -12.79 1.00 7.37
N TRP A 181 -11.68 1.69 7.54
CA TRP A 181 -11.51 2.81 8.46
C TRP A 181 -10.99 4.04 7.72
N ASN A 182 -11.45 5.21 8.14
CA ASN A 182 -10.82 6.47 7.72
C ASN A 182 -9.88 6.93 8.83
N HIS A 183 -8.58 6.86 8.56
CA HIS A 183 -7.53 7.32 9.44
C HIS A 183 -6.99 8.67 8.95
N GLY A 184 -7.21 9.73 9.74
CA GLY A 184 -6.57 11.01 9.45
C GLY A 184 -5.04 10.93 9.60
N LEU A 185 -4.30 11.83 8.96
CA LEU A 185 -2.83 11.86 8.98
C LEU A 185 -2.25 11.81 10.41
N ALA A 186 -2.89 12.47 11.36
CA ALA A 186 -2.44 12.44 12.75
C ALA A 186 -2.43 11.02 13.34
N VAL A 187 -3.40 10.17 12.97
CA VAL A 187 -3.46 8.77 13.44
C VAL A 187 -2.31 7.97 12.84
N VAL A 188 -2.06 8.13 11.54
CA VAL A 188 -0.95 7.47 10.81
C VAL A 188 0.40 7.86 11.42
N LEU A 189 0.66 9.17 11.55
CA LEU A 189 1.93 9.69 12.04
C LEU A 189 2.18 9.30 13.50
N ASN A 190 1.16 9.40 14.36
CA ASN A 190 1.28 8.98 15.76
C ASN A 190 1.48 7.48 15.90
N GLY A 191 0.89 6.64 15.03
CA GLY A 191 1.16 5.22 15.01
C GLY A 191 2.65 4.90 14.84
N LEU A 192 3.37 5.67 14.03
CA LEU A 192 4.82 5.55 13.85
C LEU A 192 5.61 6.14 15.03
N LEU A 193 5.29 7.38 15.43
CA LEU A 193 5.99 8.13 16.49
C LEU A 193 5.94 7.41 17.84
N CYS A 194 4.77 6.89 18.24
CA CYS A 194 4.60 6.16 19.51
C CYS A 194 5.40 4.85 19.57
N ASN A 195 5.89 4.36 18.43
CA ASN A 195 6.69 3.15 18.33
C ASN A 195 8.18 3.42 18.08
N GLY A 196 8.65 4.62 18.40
CA GLY A 196 10.07 5.00 18.36
C GLY A 196 10.61 5.26 16.95
N LEU A 197 9.74 5.44 15.96
CA LEU A 197 10.17 5.79 14.61
C LEU A 197 10.27 7.32 14.48
N GLN A 198 11.40 7.80 14.01
CA GLN A 198 11.62 9.23 13.75
C GLN A 198 11.26 9.55 12.31
N ILE A 199 10.27 10.43 12.12
CA ILE A 199 9.89 10.93 10.81
C ILE A 199 11.02 11.80 10.25
N LYS A 200 11.51 11.47 9.06
CA LYS A 200 12.56 12.22 8.35
C LYS A 200 11.99 13.11 7.25
N SER A 201 10.94 12.65 6.57
CA SER A 201 10.17 13.46 5.63
C SER A 201 8.70 13.07 5.67
N PHE A 202 7.86 14.05 5.43
CA PHE A 202 6.43 13.94 5.21
C PHE A 202 6.06 14.93 4.12
N GLU A 203 5.48 14.42 3.03
CA GLU A 203 5.11 15.22 1.86
C GLU A 203 3.70 14.87 1.41
N GLU A 204 3.01 15.84 0.82
CA GLU A 204 1.69 15.68 0.22
C GLU A 204 1.75 16.01 -1.28
N TYR A 205 0.95 15.29 -2.09
CA TYR A 205 0.96 15.42 -3.55
C TYR A 205 -0.46 15.61 -4.07
N ASP A 206 -0.62 16.49 -5.05
CA ASP A 206 -1.90 16.81 -5.71
C ASP A 206 -2.20 15.92 -6.93
N TYR A 207 -1.52 14.78 -7.05
CA TYR A 207 -1.69 13.82 -8.13
C TYR A 207 -1.67 12.37 -7.62
N SER A 208 -2.14 11.43 -8.46
CA SER A 208 -2.01 9.99 -8.27
C SER A 208 -1.29 9.35 -9.46
N PRO A 209 -0.49 8.28 -9.27
CA PRO A 209 0.04 7.48 -10.36
C PRO A 209 -1.03 6.56 -10.98
N PHE A 210 -2.21 6.48 -10.36
CA PHE A 210 -3.30 5.61 -10.78
C PHE A 210 -4.57 6.41 -11.11
N ASN A 211 -5.34 5.94 -12.09
CA ASN A 211 -6.69 6.43 -12.37
C ASN A 211 -7.69 5.76 -11.41
N LEU A 212 -7.91 6.36 -10.25
CA LEU A 212 -8.74 5.80 -9.17
C LEU A 212 -10.22 6.07 -9.33
N PHE A 213 -10.57 7.19 -9.95
CA PHE A 213 -11.93 7.71 -10.04
C PHE A 213 -12.30 7.96 -11.50
N GLY A 214 -13.57 7.77 -11.85
CA GLY A 214 -14.04 7.94 -13.23
C GLY A 214 -13.93 9.35 -13.79
N ASN A 215 -13.69 10.36 -12.94
CA ASN A 215 -13.60 11.78 -13.28
C ASN A 215 -12.17 12.34 -13.18
N MET A 216 -11.14 11.56 -13.49
CA MET A 216 -9.75 12.02 -13.45
C MET A 216 -9.26 12.48 -14.82
N THR A 217 -8.39 13.49 -14.82
CA THR A 217 -7.64 13.97 -15.99
C THR A 217 -6.23 13.42 -15.99
N VAL A 218 -5.71 13.09 -17.18
CA VAL A 218 -4.34 12.62 -17.36
C VAL A 218 -3.41 13.81 -17.55
N GLU A 219 -2.35 13.87 -16.74
CA GLU A 219 -1.29 14.87 -16.85
C GLU A 219 -0.12 14.38 -17.75
N LYS A 220 0.77 15.31 -18.14
CA LYS A 220 1.88 15.02 -19.06
C LYS A 220 2.78 13.85 -18.64
N ASN A 221 2.93 13.61 -17.34
CA ASN A 221 3.80 12.55 -16.79
C ASN A 221 3.05 11.22 -16.53
N ARG A 222 1.88 11.02 -17.15
CA ARG A 222 0.98 9.88 -16.89
C ARG A 222 0.53 9.78 -15.43
N THR A 223 0.49 10.90 -14.73
CA THR A 223 -0.18 11.04 -13.44
C THR A 223 -1.60 11.53 -13.65
N PHE A 224 -2.43 11.40 -12.63
CA PHE A 224 -3.85 11.70 -12.70
C PHE A 224 -4.21 12.73 -11.64
N LYS A 225 -5.12 13.64 -11.98
CA LYS A 225 -5.72 14.61 -11.06
C LYS A 225 -7.23 14.55 -11.12
N ILE A 226 -7.91 14.94 -10.05
CA ILE A 226 -9.36 15.04 -10.03
C ILE A 226 -9.79 16.18 -10.96
N ALA A 227 -10.64 15.89 -11.94
CA ALA A 227 -11.13 16.88 -12.89
C ALA A 227 -11.84 18.04 -12.18
N GLY A 228 -11.50 19.27 -12.56
CA GLY A 228 -12.11 20.49 -12.00
C GLY A 228 -11.64 20.88 -10.59
N LYS A 229 -10.66 20.17 -10.01
CA LYS A 229 -10.11 20.49 -8.67
C LYS A 229 -8.70 21.10 -8.70
N ASN A 230 -8.03 21.16 -9.84
CA ASN A 230 -6.78 21.90 -10.11
C ASN A 230 -5.73 21.89 -8.97
N GLY A 231 -5.57 20.75 -8.26
CA GLY A 231 -4.67 20.63 -7.12
C GLY A 231 -5.20 21.14 -5.78
N GLU A 232 -6.50 21.48 -5.70
CA GLU A 232 -7.14 21.91 -4.43
C GLU A 232 -7.26 20.79 -3.39
N ILE A 233 -7.20 19.51 -3.84
CA ILE A 233 -7.32 18.34 -2.99
C ILE A 233 -6.03 17.53 -3.07
N PRO A 234 -5.29 17.32 -1.96
CA PRO A 234 -4.15 16.43 -1.95
C PRO A 234 -4.63 15.00 -2.21
N MET A 235 -3.90 14.28 -3.06
CA MET A 235 -4.27 12.93 -3.49
C MET A 235 -3.43 11.85 -2.84
N LEU A 236 -2.17 12.16 -2.53
CA LEU A 236 -1.26 11.24 -1.87
C LEU A 236 -0.56 11.94 -0.72
N PHE A 237 -0.05 11.13 0.19
CA PHE A 237 1.00 11.53 1.10
C PHE A 237 2.11 10.48 1.13
N SER A 238 3.32 10.90 1.51
CA SER A 238 4.42 9.98 1.77
C SER A 238 5.04 10.25 3.14
N VAL A 239 5.55 9.19 3.76
CA VAL A 239 6.34 9.28 4.98
C VAL A 239 7.60 8.45 4.82
N VAL A 240 8.74 9.04 5.16
CA VAL A 240 9.98 8.31 5.43
C VAL A 240 10.28 8.43 6.90
N ALA A 241 10.38 7.32 7.61
CA ALA A 241 10.73 7.28 9.01
C ALA A 241 11.92 6.34 9.25
N VAL A 242 12.68 6.56 10.31
CA VAL A 242 13.88 5.77 10.65
C VAL A 242 13.75 5.24 12.07
N LYS A 243 14.11 3.98 12.27
CA LYS A 243 14.27 3.40 13.60
C LYS A 243 15.61 3.83 14.19
N HIS A 244 15.57 4.39 15.41
CA HIS A 244 16.80 4.67 16.15
C HIS A 244 17.51 3.38 16.59
N PRO A 245 18.85 3.44 16.81
CA PRO A 245 19.61 2.35 17.39
C PRO A 245 19.09 1.91 18.75
#